data_10a02f5fa1941750ff316a4827701670
#
_entry.id   10a02f5fa1941750ff316a4827701670
#
_cell.length_a   1.000
_cell.length_b   1.000
_cell.length_c   1.000
_cell.angle_alpha   90.00
_cell.angle_beta   90.00
_cell.angle_gamma   90.00
#
_symmetry.space_group_name_H-M   'P 1'
#
loop_
_entity.id
_entity.type
_entity.pdbx_description
1 polymer ?
#
loop_
_entity_poly.entity_id
_entity_poly.type
_entity_poly.pdbx_seq_one_letter_code
_entity_poly.pdbx_strand_id
1 'polypeptide(L)'
;VEKRLMDMRYERVTTKGSLEDLQWFEALYPDHEQREHIRQLMADKVYPTLEDNVAAFEQFIADYPNARQIEEAKYRLEVLKINLNKECKAIIAYLAKYGYDRNYPRFMRYLVEEHDILLLSSDFAELSLLRYRNSEGKEGYLTLDGEVAIEAKFDGSSEYMFPVDADINAKPHDFRRDRNLAIASLDGKWGVLKPNGEWLI
;
A
#
# COMPACT_ATOMS: atom_id res chain seq x y z
N VAL A 1 -13.76 -30.52 39.11
CA VAL A 1 -15.16 -30.13 38.74
C VAL A 1 -15.11 -28.88 37.87
N GLU A 2 -14.41 -27.85 38.28
CA GLU A 2 -14.36 -26.55 37.62
C GLU A 2 -13.79 -26.60 36.20
N LYS A 3 -12.63 -27.28 36.02
CA LYS A 3 -12.03 -27.49 34.69
C LYS A 3 -13.00 -28.18 33.72
N ARG A 4 -13.67 -29.26 34.17
CA ARG A 4 -14.62 -29.99 33.34
C ARG A 4 -15.83 -29.13 32.93
N LEU A 5 -16.29 -28.26 33.83
CA LEU A 5 -17.38 -27.30 33.50
C LEU A 5 -16.92 -26.26 32.46
N MET A 6 -15.70 -25.77 32.59
CA MET A 6 -15.07 -24.85 31.65
C MET A 6 -14.97 -25.49 30.26
N ASP A 7 -14.44 -26.73 30.18
CA ASP A 7 -14.31 -27.45 28.91
C ASP A 7 -15.67 -27.66 28.23
N MET A 8 -16.71 -28.04 28.98
CA MET A 8 -18.06 -28.19 28.45
C MET A 8 -18.64 -26.86 27.92
N ARG A 9 -18.38 -25.75 28.60
CA ARG A 9 -18.79 -24.41 28.16
C ARG A 9 -18.05 -24.01 26.89
N TYR A 10 -16.75 -24.26 26.84
CA TYR A 10 -15.93 -24.05 25.65
C TYR A 10 -16.49 -24.79 24.44
N GLU A 11 -16.70 -26.10 24.54
CA GLU A 11 -17.27 -26.89 23.45
C GLU A 11 -18.64 -26.36 22.99
N ARG A 12 -19.48 -25.94 23.94
CA ARG A 12 -20.79 -25.39 23.58
C ARG A 12 -20.68 -24.07 22.78
N VAL A 13 -19.86 -23.11 23.25
CA VAL A 13 -19.77 -21.80 22.59
C VAL A 13 -19.04 -21.89 21.26
N THR A 14 -18.06 -22.79 21.12
CA THR A 14 -17.33 -22.97 19.85
C THR A 14 -18.14 -23.71 18.79
N THR A 15 -19.09 -24.59 19.21
CA THR A 15 -19.89 -25.38 18.26
C THR A 15 -21.13 -24.62 17.78
N LYS A 16 -21.83 -23.93 18.67
CA LYS A 16 -23.17 -23.35 18.40
C LYS A 16 -23.37 -21.94 18.99
N GLY A 17 -22.33 -21.37 19.60
CA GLY A 17 -22.46 -20.08 20.28
C GLY A 17 -22.69 -18.91 19.33
N SER A 18 -23.50 -17.96 19.78
CA SER A 18 -23.63 -16.65 19.19
C SER A 18 -22.36 -15.79 19.45
N LEU A 19 -22.31 -14.58 18.89
CA LEU A 19 -21.23 -13.64 19.22
C LEU A 19 -21.25 -13.30 20.71
N GLU A 20 -22.44 -13.07 21.29
CA GLU A 20 -22.63 -12.78 22.70
C GLU A 20 -22.18 -13.93 23.61
N ASP A 21 -22.43 -15.20 23.20
CA ASP A 21 -21.96 -16.38 23.95
C ASP A 21 -20.42 -16.46 23.97
N LEU A 22 -19.77 -16.15 22.85
CA LEU A 22 -18.31 -16.11 22.77
C LEU A 22 -17.72 -14.98 23.62
N GLN A 23 -18.30 -13.78 23.56
CA GLN A 23 -17.91 -12.63 24.38
C GLN A 23 -18.10 -12.93 25.89
N TRP A 24 -19.24 -13.53 26.24
CA TRP A 24 -19.49 -13.96 27.62
C TRP A 24 -18.45 -14.97 28.09
N PHE A 25 -18.07 -15.95 27.25
CA PHE A 25 -17.07 -16.94 27.58
C PHE A 25 -15.69 -16.29 27.78
N GLU A 26 -15.26 -15.40 26.87
CA GLU A 26 -13.98 -14.67 26.98
C GLU A 26 -13.92 -13.84 28.26
N ALA A 27 -15.01 -13.14 28.61
CA ALA A 27 -15.09 -12.33 29.81
C ALA A 27 -15.02 -13.19 31.11
N LEU A 28 -15.62 -14.38 31.10
CA LEU A 28 -15.62 -15.28 32.25
C LEU A 28 -14.30 -16.04 32.43
N TYR A 29 -13.60 -16.32 31.32
CA TYR A 29 -12.37 -17.11 31.30
C TYR A 29 -11.25 -16.38 30.52
N PRO A 30 -10.78 -15.21 30.99
CA PRO A 30 -9.80 -14.39 30.23
C PRO A 30 -8.45 -15.07 30.02
N ASP A 31 -8.08 -16.02 30.90
CA ASP A 31 -6.83 -16.76 30.85
C ASP A 31 -6.98 -18.17 30.25
N HIS A 32 -8.08 -18.42 29.55
CA HIS A 32 -8.30 -19.73 28.93
C HIS A 32 -7.24 -20.02 27.85
N GLU A 33 -6.67 -21.23 27.84
CA GLU A 33 -5.61 -21.64 26.90
C GLU A 33 -6.00 -21.50 25.42
N GLN A 34 -7.30 -21.61 25.10
CA GLN A 34 -7.85 -21.46 23.75
C GLN A 34 -8.46 -20.06 23.49
N ARG A 35 -8.04 -19.04 24.22
CA ARG A 35 -8.57 -17.67 24.07
C ARG A 35 -8.44 -17.15 22.65
N GLU A 36 -7.29 -17.36 22.00
CA GLU A 36 -7.08 -16.93 20.62
C GLU A 36 -8.05 -17.60 19.64
N HIS A 37 -8.40 -18.86 19.88
CA HIS A 37 -9.44 -19.52 19.08
C HIS A 37 -10.82 -18.88 19.27
N ILE A 38 -11.20 -18.55 20.51
CA ILE A 38 -12.45 -17.82 20.78
C ILE A 38 -12.45 -16.47 20.06
N ARG A 39 -11.36 -15.72 20.15
CA ARG A 39 -11.21 -14.42 19.44
C ARG A 39 -11.28 -14.59 17.92
N GLN A 40 -10.70 -15.64 17.37
CA GLN A 40 -10.84 -15.93 15.93
C GLN A 40 -12.30 -16.20 15.53
N LEU A 41 -13.04 -16.99 16.33
CA LEU A 41 -14.46 -17.24 16.08
C LEU A 41 -15.31 -15.95 16.17
N MET A 42 -14.98 -15.06 17.11
CA MET A 42 -15.64 -13.74 17.21
C MET A 42 -15.33 -12.91 15.96
N ALA A 43 -14.06 -12.84 15.54
CA ALA A 43 -13.66 -12.14 14.33
C ALA A 43 -14.38 -12.68 13.08
N ASP A 44 -14.55 -14.01 12.97
CA ASP A 44 -15.27 -14.66 11.86
C ASP A 44 -16.75 -14.26 11.78
N LYS A 45 -17.35 -13.95 12.93
CA LYS A 45 -18.74 -13.48 13.00
C LYS A 45 -18.88 -11.98 12.76
N VAL A 46 -17.92 -11.19 13.24
CA VAL A 46 -17.93 -9.72 13.14
C VAL A 46 -17.55 -9.25 11.72
N TYR A 47 -16.50 -9.82 11.14
CA TYR A 47 -15.94 -9.35 9.87
C TYR A 47 -16.97 -9.25 8.72
N PRO A 48 -17.85 -10.24 8.48
CA PRO A 48 -18.84 -10.17 7.41
C PRO A 48 -19.94 -9.11 7.63
N THR A 49 -20.10 -8.61 8.87
CA THR A 49 -21.12 -7.62 9.23
C THR A 49 -20.57 -6.20 9.32
N LEU A 50 -19.27 -6.00 9.08
CA LEU A 50 -18.67 -4.68 9.13
C LEU A 50 -19.28 -3.74 8.09
N GLU A 51 -19.61 -2.54 8.52
CA GLU A 51 -19.92 -1.45 7.62
C GLU A 51 -18.69 -1.05 6.79
N ASP A 52 -18.89 -0.69 5.52
CA ASP A 52 -17.80 -0.34 4.60
C ASP A 52 -17.34 1.12 4.84
N ASN A 53 -16.84 1.39 6.05
CA ASN A 53 -16.31 2.69 6.47
C ASN A 53 -15.03 2.55 7.29
N VAL A 54 -14.27 3.63 7.37
CA VAL A 54 -12.95 3.69 8.03
C VAL A 54 -13.05 3.27 9.50
N ALA A 55 -14.03 3.80 10.24
CA ALA A 55 -14.15 3.57 11.68
C ALA A 55 -14.40 2.10 12.01
N ALA A 56 -15.26 1.41 11.24
CA ALA A 56 -15.56 -0.01 11.44
C ALA A 56 -14.31 -0.89 11.23
N PHE A 57 -13.51 -0.62 10.19
CA PHE A 57 -12.28 -1.38 9.94
C PHE A 57 -11.18 -1.05 10.95
N GLU A 58 -11.03 0.21 11.38
CA GLU A 58 -10.08 0.58 12.44
C GLU A 58 -10.41 -0.12 13.75
N GLN A 59 -11.70 -0.16 14.13
CA GLN A 59 -12.15 -0.84 15.33
C GLN A 59 -11.90 -2.35 15.24
N PHE A 60 -12.24 -2.97 14.10
CA PHE A 60 -11.98 -4.41 13.89
C PHE A 60 -10.50 -4.76 14.03
N ILE A 61 -9.61 -3.97 13.43
CA ILE A 61 -8.16 -4.18 13.50
C ILE A 61 -7.65 -4.05 14.95
N ALA A 62 -8.20 -3.10 15.71
CA ALA A 62 -7.84 -2.91 17.11
C ALA A 62 -8.33 -4.05 18.00
N ASP A 63 -9.57 -4.52 17.79
CA ASP A 63 -10.19 -5.56 18.61
C ASP A 63 -9.63 -6.95 18.29
N TYR A 64 -9.27 -7.23 17.03
CA TYR A 64 -8.84 -8.55 16.55
C TYR A 64 -7.51 -8.52 15.80
N PRO A 65 -6.40 -8.08 16.45
CA PRO A 65 -5.11 -7.87 15.77
C PRO A 65 -4.47 -9.14 15.20
N ASN A 66 -4.86 -10.32 15.72
CA ASN A 66 -4.36 -11.63 15.31
C ASN A 66 -5.36 -12.42 14.44
N ALA A 67 -6.47 -11.80 14.04
CA ALA A 67 -7.45 -12.49 13.22
C ALA A 67 -6.91 -12.81 11.82
N ARG A 68 -7.32 -13.95 11.24
CA ARG A 68 -6.93 -14.34 9.88
C ARG A 68 -7.37 -13.34 8.81
N GLN A 69 -8.37 -12.49 9.10
CA GLN A 69 -8.88 -11.43 8.23
C GLN A 69 -8.08 -10.13 8.31
N ILE A 70 -7.05 -10.06 9.15
CA ILE A 70 -6.38 -8.80 9.49
C ILE A 70 -5.74 -8.12 8.26
N GLU A 71 -5.12 -8.87 7.38
CA GLU A 71 -4.47 -8.32 6.18
C GLU A 71 -5.52 -7.81 5.16
N GLU A 72 -6.63 -8.52 5.00
CA GLU A 72 -7.73 -8.04 4.17
C GLU A 72 -8.41 -6.81 4.79
N ALA A 73 -8.57 -6.76 6.11
CA ALA A 73 -9.11 -5.59 6.81
C ALA A 73 -8.21 -4.35 6.62
N LYS A 74 -6.90 -4.50 6.74
CA LYS A 74 -5.92 -3.43 6.50
C LYS A 74 -5.97 -2.95 5.05
N TYR A 75 -6.01 -3.88 4.09
CA TYR A 75 -6.14 -3.55 2.67
C TYR A 75 -7.41 -2.72 2.41
N ARG A 76 -8.57 -3.15 2.92
CA ARG A 76 -9.83 -2.42 2.74
C ARG A 76 -9.79 -1.05 3.41
N LEU A 77 -9.23 -0.96 4.61
CA LEU A 77 -9.04 0.31 5.31
C LEU A 77 -8.20 1.30 4.49
N GLU A 78 -7.09 0.84 3.91
CA GLU A 78 -6.21 1.65 3.05
C GLU A 78 -6.99 2.19 1.84
N VAL A 79 -7.75 1.34 1.15
CA VAL A 79 -8.61 1.74 0.02
C VAL A 79 -9.67 2.77 0.43
N LEU A 80 -10.31 2.57 1.59
CA LEU A 80 -11.33 3.50 2.10
C LEU A 80 -10.72 4.88 2.41
N LYS A 81 -9.55 4.92 3.04
CA LYS A 81 -8.84 6.18 3.34
C LYS A 81 -8.45 6.92 2.06
N ILE A 82 -7.96 6.21 1.05
CA ILE A 82 -7.63 6.81 -0.24
C ILE A 82 -8.89 7.35 -0.94
N ASN A 83 -9.98 6.59 -0.94
CA ASN A 83 -11.24 7.04 -1.54
C ASN A 83 -11.80 8.31 -0.87
N LEU A 84 -11.54 8.46 0.43
CA LEU A 84 -12.02 9.61 1.21
C LEU A 84 -11.17 10.86 0.94
N ASN A 85 -9.85 10.74 0.99
CA ASN A 85 -8.93 11.87 0.99
C ASN A 85 -8.28 12.12 -0.38
N LYS A 86 -8.12 11.09 -1.22
CA LYS A 86 -7.48 11.11 -2.54
C LYS A 86 -6.08 11.75 -2.54
N GLU A 87 -5.34 11.55 -1.46
CA GLU A 87 -3.99 12.11 -1.33
C GLU A 87 -3.00 11.45 -2.30
N CYS A 88 -2.26 12.27 -3.06
CA CYS A 88 -1.29 11.80 -4.06
C CYS A 88 -0.32 10.77 -3.47
N LYS A 89 0.29 11.06 -2.32
CA LYS A 89 1.23 10.17 -1.64
C LYS A 89 0.62 8.81 -1.30
N ALA A 90 -0.60 8.81 -0.76
CA ALA A 90 -1.29 7.57 -0.40
C ALA A 90 -1.64 6.73 -1.64
N ILE A 91 -2.03 7.38 -2.73
CA ILE A 91 -2.31 6.70 -4.00
C ILE A 91 -1.04 6.08 -4.58
N ILE A 92 0.07 6.82 -4.62
CA ILE A 92 1.36 6.32 -5.13
C ILE A 92 1.86 5.15 -4.29
N ALA A 93 1.85 5.27 -2.96
CA ALA A 93 2.26 4.20 -2.05
C ALA A 93 1.41 2.93 -2.25
N TYR A 94 0.10 3.09 -2.45
CA TYR A 94 -0.79 1.99 -2.76
C TYR A 94 -0.43 1.30 -4.09
N LEU A 95 -0.23 2.08 -5.15
CA LEU A 95 0.13 1.55 -6.46
C LEU A 95 1.49 0.84 -6.44
N ALA A 96 2.47 1.39 -5.70
CA ALA A 96 3.77 0.75 -5.50
C ALA A 96 3.65 -0.61 -4.79
N LYS A 97 2.71 -0.74 -3.85
CA LYS A 97 2.50 -1.95 -3.04
C LYS A 97 1.68 -3.03 -3.75
N TYR A 98 0.61 -2.64 -4.45
CA TYR A 98 -0.39 -3.55 -4.99
C TYR A 98 -0.39 -3.65 -6.52
N GLY A 99 0.30 -2.75 -7.22
CA GLY A 99 0.40 -2.75 -8.67
C GLY A 99 -0.96 -2.59 -9.37
N TYR A 100 -1.17 -3.38 -10.41
CA TYR A 100 -2.37 -3.37 -11.26
C TYR A 100 -3.54 -4.16 -10.68
N ASP A 101 -3.98 -3.82 -9.47
CA ASP A 101 -5.15 -4.45 -8.87
C ASP A 101 -6.49 -3.83 -9.38
N ARG A 102 -7.61 -4.29 -8.80
CA ARG A 102 -8.97 -3.81 -9.17
C ARG A 102 -9.18 -2.31 -8.94
N ASN A 103 -8.41 -1.66 -8.08
CA ASN A 103 -8.52 -0.23 -7.77
C ASN A 103 -7.62 0.64 -8.65
N TYR A 104 -6.66 0.03 -9.35
CA TYR A 104 -5.72 0.73 -10.23
C TYR A 104 -6.38 1.76 -11.15
N PRO A 105 -7.45 1.45 -11.93
CA PRO A 105 -8.07 2.42 -12.83
C PRO A 105 -8.65 3.63 -12.11
N ARG A 106 -9.20 3.42 -10.90
CA ARG A 106 -9.75 4.49 -10.07
C ARG A 106 -8.66 5.39 -9.53
N PHE A 107 -7.59 4.82 -9.03
CA PHE A 107 -6.49 5.56 -8.44
C PHE A 107 -5.69 6.32 -9.50
N MET A 108 -5.49 5.74 -10.66
CA MET A 108 -4.93 6.47 -11.81
C MET A 108 -5.79 7.66 -12.20
N ARG A 109 -7.11 7.51 -12.20
CA ARG A 109 -8.02 8.63 -12.47
C ARG A 109 -7.88 9.74 -11.43
N TYR A 110 -7.78 9.42 -10.14
CA TYR A 110 -7.56 10.42 -9.09
C TYR A 110 -6.24 11.18 -9.28
N LEU A 111 -5.16 10.49 -9.65
CA LEU A 111 -3.89 11.15 -9.94
C LEU A 111 -4.01 12.15 -11.09
N VAL A 112 -4.73 11.80 -12.16
CA VAL A 112 -4.93 12.69 -13.30
C VAL A 112 -5.86 13.85 -12.94
N GLU A 113 -7.04 13.56 -12.38
CA GLU A 113 -8.09 14.56 -12.16
C GLU A 113 -7.82 15.51 -11.00
N GLU A 114 -7.19 15.01 -9.92
CA GLU A 114 -7.01 15.77 -8.67
C GLU A 114 -5.58 16.33 -8.51
N HIS A 115 -4.58 15.70 -9.18
CA HIS A 115 -3.16 16.03 -8.99
C HIS A 115 -2.41 16.40 -10.27
N ASP A 116 -3.05 16.34 -11.43
CA ASP A 116 -2.40 16.56 -12.74
C ASP A 116 -1.21 15.61 -13.01
N ILE A 117 -1.33 14.35 -12.59
CA ILE A 117 -0.29 13.33 -12.69
C ILE A 117 -0.79 12.14 -13.50
N LEU A 118 -0.23 11.95 -14.70
CA LEU A 118 -0.35 10.71 -15.45
C LEU A 118 0.92 9.87 -15.24
N LEU A 119 0.84 8.82 -14.43
CA LEU A 119 1.98 7.90 -14.27
C LEU A 119 2.26 7.18 -15.57
N LEU A 120 3.53 7.19 -15.96
CA LEU A 120 4.03 6.53 -17.16
C LEU A 120 4.78 5.23 -16.84
N SER A 121 5.22 5.09 -15.58
CA SER A 121 5.92 3.89 -15.09
C SER A 121 4.98 2.70 -15.02
N SER A 122 5.43 1.56 -15.54
CA SER A 122 4.65 0.32 -15.61
C SER A 122 5.05 -0.74 -14.57
N ASP A 123 6.24 -0.64 -14.01
CA ASP A 123 6.74 -1.55 -12.98
C ASP A 123 7.29 -0.76 -11.80
N PHE A 124 6.50 -0.71 -10.72
CA PHE A 124 6.84 0.08 -9.55
C PHE A 124 7.91 -0.59 -8.67
N ALA A 125 8.09 -1.91 -8.77
CA ALA A 125 8.92 -2.67 -7.84
C ALA A 125 10.44 -2.49 -8.09
N GLU A 126 10.83 -2.15 -9.32
CA GLU A 126 12.23 -2.05 -9.73
C GLU A 126 12.71 -0.62 -9.94
N LEU A 127 11.85 0.38 -9.69
CA LEU A 127 12.15 1.78 -9.97
C LEU A 127 12.54 2.53 -8.71
N SER A 128 13.50 3.43 -8.83
CA SER A 128 13.86 4.38 -7.76
C SER A 128 13.01 5.64 -7.78
N LEU A 129 12.59 6.06 -8.97
CA LEU A 129 11.69 7.19 -9.21
C LEU A 129 10.63 6.79 -10.24
N LEU A 130 9.42 7.31 -10.04
CA LEU A 130 8.29 7.09 -10.93
C LEU A 130 8.18 8.23 -11.94
N ARG A 131 8.22 7.90 -13.22
CA ARG A 131 8.02 8.86 -14.29
C ARG A 131 6.54 9.25 -14.38
N TYR A 132 6.28 10.55 -14.49
CA TYR A 132 4.94 11.09 -14.71
C TYR A 132 4.91 12.15 -15.80
N ARG A 133 3.72 12.43 -16.32
CA ARG A 133 3.43 13.51 -17.26
C ARG A 133 2.31 14.37 -16.69
N ASN A 134 2.43 15.70 -16.83
CA ASN A 134 1.39 16.65 -16.48
C ASN A 134 0.44 16.95 -17.69
N SER A 135 -0.58 17.76 -17.48
CA SER A 135 -1.55 18.17 -18.51
C SER A 135 -0.92 18.97 -19.66
N GLU A 136 0.22 19.62 -19.42
CA GLU A 136 0.99 20.34 -20.44
C GLU A 136 1.80 19.40 -21.35
N GLY A 137 1.76 18.09 -21.06
CA GLY A 137 2.50 17.06 -21.80
C GLY A 137 3.96 16.96 -21.42
N LYS A 138 4.42 17.67 -20.37
CA LYS A 138 5.78 17.61 -19.85
C LYS A 138 5.96 16.46 -18.89
N GLU A 139 7.15 15.87 -18.89
CA GLU A 139 7.51 14.74 -18.02
C GLU A 139 8.41 15.16 -16.88
N GLY A 140 8.24 14.51 -15.75
CA GLY A 140 9.01 14.67 -14.52
C GLY A 140 9.08 13.37 -13.74
N TYR A 141 9.54 13.44 -12.49
CA TYR A 141 9.71 12.25 -11.67
C TYR A 141 9.21 12.48 -10.25
N LEU A 142 8.55 11.45 -9.72
CA LEU A 142 8.08 11.36 -8.33
C LEU A 142 8.95 10.35 -7.57
N THR A 143 9.06 10.53 -6.27
CA THR A 143 9.52 9.47 -5.37
C THR A 143 8.47 8.37 -5.26
N LEU A 144 8.83 7.20 -4.73
CA LEU A 144 7.87 6.13 -4.43
C LEU A 144 6.85 6.54 -3.35
N ASP A 145 7.14 7.59 -2.58
CA ASP A 145 6.22 8.18 -1.60
C ASP A 145 5.31 9.25 -2.21
N GLY A 146 5.40 9.49 -3.53
CA GLY A 146 4.54 10.43 -4.25
C GLY A 146 4.92 11.91 -4.11
N GLU A 147 6.14 12.21 -3.66
CA GLU A 147 6.68 13.58 -3.69
C GLU A 147 7.31 13.88 -5.06
N VAL A 148 7.22 15.13 -5.49
CA VAL A 148 7.90 15.57 -6.71
C VAL A 148 9.41 15.59 -6.46
N ALA A 149 10.12 14.66 -7.08
CA ALA A 149 11.58 14.61 -7.06
C ALA A 149 12.18 15.52 -8.13
N ILE A 150 11.58 15.53 -9.32
CA ILE A 150 11.99 16.40 -10.42
C ILE A 150 10.70 16.90 -11.10
N GLU A 151 10.54 18.22 -11.14
CA GLU A 151 9.40 18.87 -11.78
C GLU A 151 9.23 18.49 -13.25
N ALA A 152 7.97 18.42 -13.69
CA ALA A 152 7.64 18.12 -15.08
C ALA A 152 8.06 19.26 -16.01
N LYS A 153 9.18 19.09 -16.68
CA LYS A 153 9.77 20.07 -17.62
C LYS A 153 10.31 19.45 -18.89
N PHE A 154 10.47 18.12 -18.93
CA PHE A 154 11.07 17.44 -20.08
C PHE A 154 10.05 17.18 -21.18
N ASP A 155 10.51 17.21 -22.43
CA ASP A 155 9.69 16.86 -23.60
C ASP A 155 9.50 15.33 -23.73
N GLY A 156 10.43 14.57 -23.15
CA GLY A 156 10.38 13.12 -23.03
C GLY A 156 11.47 12.62 -22.13
N SER A 157 11.25 11.46 -21.51
CA SER A 157 12.23 10.87 -20.57
C SER A 157 12.13 9.36 -20.53
N SER A 158 13.15 8.70 -19.93
CA SER A 158 13.17 7.26 -19.68
C SER A 158 12.99 6.95 -18.20
N GLU A 159 12.77 5.69 -17.87
CA GLU A 159 12.72 5.23 -16.48
C GLU A 159 14.09 5.32 -15.81
N TYR A 160 14.10 5.58 -14.49
CA TYR A 160 15.23 5.29 -13.60
C TYR A 160 15.12 3.84 -13.12
N MET A 161 16.00 2.98 -13.57
CA MET A 161 15.88 1.53 -13.38
C MET A 161 16.54 0.97 -12.10
N PHE A 162 17.15 1.82 -11.23
CA PHE A 162 17.91 1.31 -10.07
C PHE A 162 17.76 2.18 -8.83
N PRO A 163 17.92 1.59 -7.60
CA PRO A 163 17.85 2.31 -6.35
C PRO A 163 18.77 3.53 -6.30
N VAL A 164 18.33 4.59 -5.61
CA VAL A 164 19.06 5.85 -5.44
C VAL A 164 20.42 5.64 -4.76
N ASP A 165 20.60 4.55 -4.02
CA ASP A 165 21.82 4.20 -3.28
C ASP A 165 22.91 3.50 -4.13
N ALA A 166 22.66 3.28 -5.43
CA ALA A 166 23.68 2.71 -6.30
C ALA A 166 24.88 3.63 -6.40
N ASP A 167 26.07 3.08 -6.11
CA ASP A 167 27.33 3.83 -6.12
C ASP A 167 27.63 4.38 -7.52
N ILE A 168 27.40 5.70 -7.70
CA ILE A 168 27.71 6.42 -8.95
C ILE A 168 29.19 6.40 -9.33
N ASN A 169 30.07 5.92 -8.44
CA ASN A 169 31.51 5.77 -8.68
C ASN A 169 31.93 4.37 -9.11
N ALA A 170 30.99 3.42 -9.26
CA ALA A 170 31.27 2.09 -9.74
C ALA A 170 31.83 2.12 -11.18
N LYS A 171 32.81 1.25 -11.46
CA LYS A 171 33.68 1.25 -12.66
C LYS A 171 32.90 1.23 -14.00
N PRO A 172 33.47 1.82 -15.08
CA PRO A 172 32.77 2.12 -16.34
C PRO A 172 32.27 0.92 -17.16
N HIS A 173 32.51 -0.31 -16.76
CA HIS A 173 32.20 -1.49 -17.57
C HIS A 173 30.76 -1.95 -17.57
N ASP A 174 29.93 -1.40 -16.68
CA ASP A 174 28.50 -1.75 -16.62
C ASP A 174 27.62 -0.49 -16.73
N PHE A 175 27.73 0.22 -17.84
CA PHE A 175 27.00 1.45 -18.14
C PHE A 175 25.47 1.32 -18.03
N ARG A 176 24.95 0.09 -17.98
CA ARG A 176 23.50 -0.19 -17.99
C ARG A 176 22.93 -0.70 -16.67
N ARG A 177 23.76 -1.13 -15.72
CA ARG A 177 23.28 -1.74 -14.46
C ARG A 177 23.58 -0.96 -13.19
N ASP A 178 24.65 -0.15 -13.16
CA ASP A 178 25.19 0.39 -11.92
C ASP A 178 24.97 1.90 -11.74
N ARG A 179 24.21 2.54 -12.63
CA ARG A 179 23.96 3.98 -12.54
C ARG A 179 22.47 4.25 -12.58
N ASN A 180 21.99 4.80 -11.48
CA ASN A 180 20.64 5.35 -11.38
C ASN A 180 20.53 6.63 -12.24
N LEU A 181 20.48 6.45 -13.56
CA LEU A 181 20.47 7.51 -14.56
C LEU A 181 19.25 7.35 -15.46
N ALA A 182 18.70 8.48 -15.91
CA ALA A 182 17.67 8.52 -16.94
C ALA A 182 18.16 9.29 -18.16
N ILE A 183 17.56 9.00 -19.32
CA ILE A 183 17.71 9.83 -20.52
C ILE A 183 16.51 10.77 -20.57
N ALA A 184 16.73 12.06 -20.82
CA ALA A 184 15.64 13.00 -20.98
C ALA A 184 15.94 14.01 -22.11
N SER A 185 14.89 14.62 -22.63
CA SER A 185 14.98 15.70 -23.61
C SER A 185 14.37 16.98 -23.08
N LEU A 186 15.03 18.09 -23.37
CA LEU A 186 14.57 19.45 -23.04
C LEU A 186 14.90 20.37 -24.22
N ASP A 187 13.91 21.09 -24.72
CA ASP A 187 14.04 21.98 -25.89
C ASP A 187 14.69 21.29 -27.10
N GLY A 188 14.28 20.05 -27.37
CA GLY A 188 14.77 19.22 -28.47
C GLY A 188 16.19 18.68 -28.32
N LYS A 189 16.84 18.87 -27.18
CA LYS A 189 18.17 18.33 -26.86
C LYS A 189 18.04 17.16 -25.91
N TRP A 190 18.77 16.08 -26.19
CA TRP A 190 18.82 14.88 -25.36
C TRP A 190 20.06 14.88 -24.48
N GLY A 191 19.93 14.37 -23.26
CA GLY A 191 21.02 14.23 -22.32
C GLY A 191 20.74 13.15 -21.28
N VAL A 192 21.67 13.00 -20.34
CA VAL A 192 21.61 12.04 -19.26
C VAL A 192 21.38 12.79 -17.96
N LEU A 193 20.38 12.37 -17.19
CA LEU A 193 20.00 12.94 -15.90
C LEU A 193 20.46 12.07 -14.75
N LYS A 194 20.94 12.72 -13.69
CA LYS A 194 21.10 12.13 -12.36
C LYS A 194 19.78 12.15 -11.60
N PRO A 195 19.63 11.33 -10.53
CA PRO A 195 18.40 11.29 -9.71
C PRO A 195 18.02 12.63 -9.05
N ASN A 196 18.99 13.52 -8.86
CA ASN A 196 18.76 14.86 -8.32
C ASN A 196 18.34 15.90 -9.39
N GLY A 197 18.11 15.46 -10.63
CA GLY A 197 17.68 16.32 -11.74
C GLY A 197 18.82 17.12 -12.42
N GLU A 198 20.06 16.91 -12.02
CA GLU A 198 21.22 17.50 -12.70
C GLU A 198 21.56 16.74 -13.99
N TRP A 199 21.92 17.49 -15.02
CA TRP A 199 22.45 16.91 -16.25
C TRP A 199 23.87 16.35 -16.03
N LEU A 200 24.09 15.13 -16.47
CA LEU A 200 25.44 14.54 -16.51
C LEU A 200 26.15 14.86 -17.83
N ILE A 201 25.41 14.88 -18.92
CA ILE A 201 25.86 15.20 -20.30
C ILE A 201 24.77 16.00 -20.99
#